data_320642db39d190acf3e471c4dac6cc73
#
_entry.id   320642db39d190acf3e471c4dac6cc73
#
_cell.length_a   1.000
_cell.length_b   1.000
_cell.length_c   1.000
_cell.angle_alpha   90.00
_cell.angle_beta   90.00
_cell.angle_gamma   90.00
#
_symmetry.space_group_name_H-M   'P 1'
#
loop_
_entity.id
_entity.type
_entity.pdbx_description
1 polymer ?
#
loop_
_entity_poly.entity_id
_entity_poly.type
_entity_poly.pdbx_seq_one_letter_code
_entity_poly.pdbx_strand_id
1 'polypeptide(L)'
;MRLRVNVAWLAALAFIVGAATDGLAAGNATAGKQKALMCQTCHGLDGKAKIPEAPNLAGQSDIYLVKALNDYRSGARKNDMMSLVAPTLKDNDINDLAAYYAAIEVTVGPPPK
;
A
#
# COMPACT_ATOMS: atom_id res chain seq x y z
N MET A 1 32.24 35.07 58.27
CA MET A 1 32.12 33.68 57.71
C MET A 1 31.06 33.71 56.64
N ARG A 2 31.46 33.72 55.33
CA ARG A 2 30.54 33.82 54.20
C ARG A 2 30.43 32.44 53.53
N LEU A 3 29.24 31.87 53.64
CA LEU A 3 28.90 30.58 53.04
C LEU A 3 28.67 30.79 51.54
N ARG A 4 29.51 30.19 50.69
CA ARG A 4 29.34 30.19 49.24
C ARG A 4 28.55 28.93 48.87
N VAL A 5 27.31 29.14 48.45
CA VAL A 5 26.48 28.08 47.92
C VAL A 5 26.82 27.91 46.43
N ASN A 6 27.48 26.80 46.09
CA ASN A 6 27.70 26.41 44.70
C ASN A 6 26.43 25.74 44.16
N VAL A 7 25.73 26.43 43.28
CA VAL A 7 24.61 25.88 42.55
C VAL A 7 25.15 25.10 41.36
N ALA A 8 25.19 23.79 41.48
CA ALA A 8 25.51 22.92 40.39
C ALA A 8 24.30 22.81 39.45
N TRP A 9 24.44 23.29 38.22
CA TRP A 9 23.46 23.15 37.16
C TRP A 9 23.49 21.71 36.64
N LEU A 10 22.50 20.91 37.02
CA LEU A 10 22.24 19.62 36.41
C LEU A 10 21.50 19.83 35.07
N ALA A 11 22.25 19.79 33.98
CA ALA A 11 21.66 19.75 32.64
C ALA A 11 21.06 18.37 32.42
N ALA A 12 19.73 18.26 32.52
CA ALA A 12 19.01 17.07 32.13
C ALA A 12 18.93 17.01 30.60
N LEU A 13 19.73 16.15 29.98
CA LEU A 13 19.61 15.76 28.57
C LEU A 13 18.34 14.90 28.42
N ALA A 14 17.25 15.51 27.95
CA ALA A 14 16.07 14.79 27.52
C ALA A 14 16.39 14.08 26.18
N PHE A 15 16.62 12.78 26.22
CA PHE A 15 16.66 11.94 25.02
C PHE A 15 15.23 11.86 24.46
N ILE A 16 14.94 12.60 23.41
CA ILE A 16 13.72 12.43 22.62
C ILE A 16 13.97 11.19 21.75
N VAL A 17 13.48 10.04 22.20
CA VAL A 17 13.37 8.83 21.38
C VAL A 17 12.23 9.11 20.39
N GLY A 18 12.59 9.59 19.21
CA GLY A 18 11.66 9.65 18.09
C GLY A 18 11.24 8.24 17.70
N ALA A 19 10.00 7.86 18.02
CA ALA A 19 9.40 6.66 17.45
C ALA A 19 9.28 6.89 15.94
N ALA A 20 10.15 6.24 15.16
CA ALA A 20 9.95 6.12 13.73
C ALA A 20 8.68 5.28 13.54
N THR A 21 7.58 5.94 13.22
CA THR A 21 6.42 5.24 12.68
C THR A 21 6.82 4.74 11.30
N ASP A 22 7.01 3.44 11.14
CA ASP A 22 7.05 2.79 9.84
C ASP A 22 5.68 2.97 9.18
N GLY A 23 5.41 4.19 8.72
CA GLY A 23 4.30 4.45 7.81
C GLY A 23 4.60 3.68 6.54
N LEU A 24 3.73 2.72 6.17
CA LEU A 24 3.74 2.15 4.84
C LEU A 24 3.87 3.31 3.85
N ALA A 25 4.95 3.35 3.08
CA ALA A 25 5.15 4.41 2.11
C ALA A 25 3.95 4.41 1.17
N ALA A 26 3.22 5.53 1.11
CA ALA A 26 2.10 5.67 0.19
C ALA A 26 2.59 5.38 -1.23
N GLY A 27 1.91 4.49 -1.96
CA GLY A 27 2.28 4.14 -3.33
C GLY A 27 2.12 5.32 -4.28
N ASN A 28 2.85 5.28 -5.39
CA ASN A 28 2.80 6.27 -6.45
C ASN A 28 1.90 5.78 -7.60
N ALA A 29 0.73 6.40 -7.77
CA ALA A 29 -0.24 6.00 -8.79
C ALA A 29 0.30 6.14 -10.23
N THR A 30 1.16 7.13 -10.50
CA THR A 30 1.78 7.31 -11.82
C THR A 30 2.73 6.16 -12.14
N ALA A 31 3.58 5.77 -11.18
CA ALA A 31 4.44 4.60 -11.31
C ALA A 31 3.59 3.32 -11.39
N GLY A 32 2.51 3.23 -10.61
CA GLY A 32 1.56 2.13 -10.65
C GLY A 32 0.91 1.93 -12.01
N LYS A 33 0.57 3.00 -12.74
CA LYS A 33 0.05 2.92 -14.10
C LYS A 33 1.01 2.20 -15.06
N GLN A 34 2.30 2.47 -14.96
CA GLN A 34 3.30 1.80 -15.80
C GLN A 34 3.40 0.30 -15.44
N LYS A 35 3.34 -0.02 -14.16
CA LYS A 35 3.38 -1.40 -13.67
C LYS A 35 2.10 -2.16 -14.01
N ALA A 36 0.94 -1.49 -14.05
CA ALA A 36 -0.36 -2.06 -14.41
C ALA A 36 -0.43 -2.58 -15.85
N LEU A 37 0.54 -2.25 -16.71
CA LEU A 37 0.64 -2.83 -18.06
C LEU A 37 0.74 -4.36 -18.03
N MET A 38 1.35 -4.93 -16.99
CA MET A 38 1.39 -6.40 -16.82
C MET A 38 0.06 -6.99 -16.34
N CYS A 39 -0.82 -6.17 -15.76
CA CYS A 39 -2.11 -6.58 -15.20
C CYS A 39 -3.27 -6.41 -16.19
N GLN A 40 -3.08 -5.60 -17.24
CA GLN A 40 -4.15 -5.10 -18.10
C GLN A 40 -4.90 -6.18 -18.88
N THR A 41 -4.24 -7.27 -19.23
CA THR A 41 -4.85 -8.36 -20.01
C THR A 41 -6.04 -8.97 -19.28
N CYS A 42 -5.96 -9.09 -17.96
CA CYS A 42 -7.01 -9.66 -17.12
C CYS A 42 -7.85 -8.62 -16.41
N HIS A 43 -7.21 -7.58 -15.84
CA HIS A 43 -7.89 -6.60 -14.98
C HIS A 43 -8.20 -5.26 -15.68
N GLY A 44 -7.65 -5.03 -16.88
CA GLY A 44 -7.75 -3.75 -17.59
C GLY A 44 -6.91 -2.64 -16.95
N LEU A 45 -6.47 -1.67 -17.76
CA LEU A 45 -5.89 -0.43 -17.25
C LEU A 45 -6.97 0.46 -16.61
N ASP A 46 -8.20 0.35 -17.08
CA ASP A 46 -9.38 0.99 -16.48
C ASP A 46 -9.87 0.29 -15.20
N GLY A 47 -9.19 -0.78 -14.79
CA GLY A 47 -9.57 -1.57 -13.62
C GLY A 47 -10.85 -2.38 -13.78
N LYS A 48 -11.38 -2.50 -15.01
CA LYS A 48 -12.52 -3.37 -15.33
C LYS A 48 -12.01 -4.70 -15.87
N ALA A 49 -12.49 -5.80 -15.28
CA ALA A 49 -12.12 -7.15 -15.69
C ALA A 49 -12.33 -7.37 -17.19
N LYS A 50 -11.37 -8.01 -17.84
CA LYS A 50 -11.39 -8.37 -19.26
C LYS A 50 -11.67 -9.86 -19.47
N ILE A 51 -11.58 -10.65 -18.43
CA ILE A 51 -11.89 -12.08 -18.40
C ILE A 51 -12.79 -12.39 -17.19
N PRO A 52 -13.66 -13.41 -17.24
CA PRO A 52 -14.60 -13.72 -16.16
C PRO A 52 -13.95 -14.05 -14.81
N GLU A 53 -12.76 -14.64 -14.84
CA GLU A 53 -12.03 -15.09 -13.66
C GLU A 53 -11.34 -13.96 -12.90
N ALA A 54 -11.15 -12.80 -13.55
CA ALA A 54 -10.50 -11.66 -12.92
C ALA A 54 -11.52 -10.73 -12.28
N PRO A 55 -11.27 -10.21 -11.07
CA PRO A 55 -12.12 -9.19 -10.48
C PRO A 55 -11.83 -7.80 -11.05
N ASN A 56 -12.81 -6.90 -10.95
CA ASN A 56 -12.59 -5.47 -11.11
C ASN A 56 -11.68 -4.97 -9.98
N LEU A 57 -10.76 -4.08 -10.33
CA LEU A 57 -9.83 -3.44 -9.39
C LEU A 57 -10.07 -1.94 -9.25
N ALA A 58 -10.81 -1.32 -10.17
CA ALA A 58 -11.11 0.10 -10.15
C ALA A 58 -11.79 0.51 -8.84
N GLY A 59 -11.27 1.56 -8.19
CA GLY A 59 -11.84 2.11 -6.97
C GLY A 59 -11.79 1.20 -5.75
N GLN A 60 -11.03 0.10 -5.81
CA GLN A 60 -10.85 -0.78 -4.67
C GLN A 60 -9.95 -0.10 -3.63
N SER A 61 -10.16 -0.41 -2.34
CA SER A 61 -9.30 0.11 -1.27
C SER A 61 -7.84 -0.26 -1.50
N ASP A 62 -6.94 0.71 -1.39
CA ASP A 62 -5.49 0.52 -1.50
C ASP A 62 -4.97 -0.45 -0.42
N ILE A 63 -5.45 -0.32 0.81
CA ILE A 63 -5.13 -1.23 1.92
C ILE A 63 -5.52 -2.66 1.58
N TYR A 64 -6.72 -2.86 0.99
CA TYR A 64 -7.16 -4.18 0.57
C TYR A 64 -6.30 -4.74 -0.56
N LEU A 65 -5.96 -3.91 -1.55
CA LEU A 65 -5.13 -4.33 -2.69
C LEU A 65 -3.72 -4.72 -2.24
N VAL A 66 -3.10 -3.93 -1.34
CA VAL A 66 -1.79 -4.26 -0.76
C VAL A 66 -1.85 -5.59 -0.04
N LYS A 67 -2.87 -5.78 0.82
CA LYS A 67 -3.05 -7.04 1.54
C LYS A 67 -3.23 -8.22 0.57
N ALA A 68 -4.12 -8.09 -0.40
CA ALA A 68 -4.43 -9.18 -1.35
C ALA A 68 -3.20 -9.60 -2.17
N LEU A 69 -2.40 -8.63 -2.67
CA LEU A 69 -1.18 -8.92 -3.40
C LEU A 69 -0.11 -9.58 -2.51
N ASN A 70 0.03 -9.13 -1.27
CA ASN A 70 0.93 -9.77 -0.31
C ASN A 70 0.49 -11.20 0.05
N ASP A 71 -0.81 -11.42 0.21
CA ASP A 71 -1.37 -12.75 0.50
C ASP A 71 -1.11 -13.72 -0.67
N TYR A 72 -1.25 -13.28 -1.91
CA TYR A 72 -0.88 -14.08 -3.09
C TYR A 72 0.63 -14.31 -3.18
N ARG A 73 1.44 -13.29 -2.90
CA ARG A 73 2.90 -13.37 -2.92
C ARG A 73 3.45 -14.35 -1.90
N SER A 74 2.89 -14.36 -0.70
CA SER A 74 3.29 -15.24 0.40
C SER A 74 2.70 -16.65 0.33
N GLY A 75 1.69 -16.87 -0.52
CA GLY A 75 0.95 -18.12 -0.59
C GLY A 75 -0.17 -18.27 0.45
N ALA A 76 -0.43 -17.24 1.28
CA ALA A 76 -1.57 -17.22 2.20
C ALA A 76 -2.91 -17.22 1.47
N ARG A 77 -2.95 -16.65 0.26
CA ARG A 77 -4.06 -16.76 -0.69
C ARG A 77 -3.58 -17.43 -1.97
N LYS A 78 -4.40 -18.31 -2.54
CA LYS A 78 -4.06 -19.08 -3.74
C LYS A 78 -5.03 -18.81 -4.87
N ASN A 79 -4.49 -18.69 -6.06
CA ASN A 79 -5.20 -18.61 -7.34
C ASN A 79 -4.21 -18.98 -8.44
N ASP A 80 -4.66 -19.70 -9.47
CA ASP A 80 -3.78 -20.26 -10.51
C ASP A 80 -2.90 -19.18 -11.17
N MET A 81 -3.48 -18.01 -11.51
CA MET A 81 -2.75 -16.94 -12.16
C MET A 81 -2.06 -16.01 -11.18
N MET A 82 -2.79 -15.52 -10.14
CA MET A 82 -2.24 -14.55 -9.23
C MET A 82 -1.10 -15.11 -8.37
N SER A 83 -1.10 -16.42 -8.09
CA SER A 83 0.00 -17.09 -7.38
C SER A 83 1.27 -17.19 -8.21
N LEU A 84 1.19 -16.99 -9.53
CA LEU A 84 2.35 -16.90 -10.43
C LEU A 84 2.83 -15.44 -10.60
N VAL A 85 1.90 -14.49 -10.63
CA VAL A 85 2.19 -13.07 -10.88
C VAL A 85 2.71 -12.38 -9.61
N ALA A 86 2.02 -12.51 -8.48
CA ALA A 86 2.33 -11.76 -7.27
C ALA A 86 3.75 -11.99 -6.71
N PRO A 87 4.33 -13.21 -6.78
CA PRO A 87 5.71 -13.42 -6.34
C PRO A 87 6.77 -12.63 -7.11
N THR A 88 6.45 -12.13 -8.31
CA THR A 88 7.36 -11.29 -9.11
C THR A 88 7.40 -9.83 -8.65
N LEU A 89 6.45 -9.41 -7.81
CA LEU A 89 6.30 -8.03 -7.35
C LEU A 89 7.16 -7.75 -6.12
N LYS A 90 7.80 -6.57 -6.12
CA LYS A 90 8.47 -6.00 -4.94
C LYS A 90 7.47 -5.19 -4.11
N ASP A 91 7.83 -4.83 -2.88
CA ASP A 91 6.97 -4.03 -1.99
C ASP A 91 6.52 -2.71 -2.63
N ASN A 92 7.45 -1.99 -3.28
CA ASN A 92 7.11 -0.76 -3.99
C ASN A 92 6.16 -0.99 -5.18
N ASP A 93 6.27 -2.14 -5.86
CA ASP A 93 5.38 -2.47 -6.97
C ASP A 93 3.95 -2.68 -6.47
N ILE A 94 3.80 -3.39 -5.36
CA ILE A 94 2.51 -3.63 -4.71
C ILE A 94 1.87 -2.32 -4.27
N ASN A 95 2.63 -1.45 -3.59
CA ASN A 95 2.13 -0.16 -3.12
C ASN A 95 1.71 0.74 -4.30
N ASP A 96 2.51 0.82 -5.36
CA ASP A 96 2.24 1.65 -6.53
C ASP A 96 1.02 1.14 -7.32
N LEU A 97 0.92 -0.17 -7.53
CA LEU A 97 -0.24 -0.80 -8.17
C LEU A 97 -1.53 -0.56 -7.37
N ALA A 98 -1.46 -0.71 -6.05
CA ALA A 98 -2.59 -0.45 -5.17
C ALA A 98 -3.04 1.02 -5.27
N ALA A 99 -2.11 1.97 -5.21
CA ALA A 99 -2.39 3.39 -5.36
C ALA A 99 -3.02 3.72 -6.72
N TYR A 100 -2.55 3.09 -7.80
CA TYR A 100 -3.09 3.30 -9.15
C TYR A 100 -4.54 2.85 -9.27
N TYR A 101 -4.85 1.60 -8.94
CA TYR A 101 -6.19 1.07 -9.08
C TYR A 101 -7.19 1.69 -8.09
N ALA A 102 -6.75 2.02 -6.88
CA ALA A 102 -7.58 2.72 -5.90
C ALA A 102 -7.99 4.14 -6.34
N ALA A 103 -7.12 4.82 -7.09
CA ALA A 103 -7.38 6.18 -7.59
C ALA A 103 -8.35 6.23 -8.78
N ILE A 104 -8.73 5.12 -9.37
CA ILE A 104 -9.69 5.08 -10.47
C ILE A 104 -11.09 5.33 -9.91
N GLU A 105 -11.74 6.40 -10.37
CA GLU A 105 -13.10 6.76 -9.95
C GLU A 105 -14.12 5.73 -10.44
N VAL A 106 -15.05 5.36 -9.56
CA VAL A 106 -16.15 4.43 -9.85
C VAL A 106 -17.46 5.05 -9.41
N THR A 107 -18.42 5.11 -10.31
CA THR A 107 -19.79 5.51 -9.97
C THR A 107 -20.61 4.27 -9.67
N VAL A 108 -21.24 4.23 -8.49
CA VAL A 108 -22.12 3.15 -8.08
C VAL A 108 -23.56 3.52 -8.34
N GLY A 109 -24.27 2.69 -9.10
CA GLY A 109 -25.71 2.84 -9.33
C GLY A 109 -26.55 2.48 -8.10
N PRO A 110 -27.87 2.72 -8.12
CA PRO A 110 -28.74 2.32 -7.04
C PRO A 110 -28.77 0.78 -6.92
N PRO A 111 -29.05 0.24 -5.71
CA PRO A 111 -29.19 -1.19 -5.54
C PRO A 111 -30.33 -1.76 -6.41
N PRO A 112 -30.24 -3.02 -6.84
CA PRO A 112 -31.34 -3.70 -7.53
C PRO A 112 -32.60 -3.71 -6.67
N LYS A 113 -33.79 -3.63 -7.31
CA LYS A 113 -35.08 -3.73 -6.62
C LYS A 113 -35.38 -5.18 -6.25
#